data_e087a60b519af8dc45699befc808c80d
#
_entry.id   e087a60b519af8dc45699befc808c80d
#
_cell.length_a   1.000
_cell.length_b   1.000
_cell.length_c   1.000
_cell.angle_alpha   90.00
_cell.angle_beta   90.00
_cell.angle_gamma   90.00
#
_symmetry.space_group_name_H-M   'P 1'
#
loop_
_entity.id
_entity.type
_entity.pdbx_description
1 polymer ?
#
loop_
_entity_poly.entity_id
_entity_poly.type
_entity_poly.pdbx_seq_one_letter_code
_entity_poly.pdbx_strand_id
1 'polypeptide(L)'
;VKHGIEHTRGWFFIDEIEHDLLPEMKDPQAKIYEKRTFGSTLLMEDLCDSHFSTIGGMADFKINSITLVGLCTDICVISNALLLKAALPEVPIIVDASCCAGVTPESHKNALAAMKMCQIEIVNEEE
;
A
#
# COMPACT_ATOMS: atom_id res chain seq x y z
N VAL A 1 12.29 11.15 15.61
CA VAL A 1 13.57 10.96 14.92
C VAL A 1 13.36 11.29 13.45
N LYS A 2 14.21 12.14 12.88
CA LYS A 2 14.18 12.45 11.43
C LYS A 2 14.62 11.22 10.65
N HIS A 3 13.80 10.76 9.68
CA HIS A 3 14.10 9.64 8.80
C HIS A 3 13.46 9.88 7.43
N GLY A 4 13.94 9.19 6.40
CA GLY A 4 13.40 9.32 5.04
C GLY A 4 13.47 10.77 4.50
N ILE A 5 14.53 11.51 4.82
CA ILE A 5 14.69 12.89 4.34
C ILE A 5 14.95 12.86 2.84
N GLU A 6 14.16 13.60 2.08
CA GLU A 6 14.21 13.68 0.61
C GLU A 6 15.68 13.83 0.10
N HIS A 7 15.99 13.06 -0.92
CA HIS A 7 17.31 13.02 -1.59
C HIS A 7 18.48 12.54 -0.71
N THR A 8 18.22 11.99 0.47
CA THR A 8 19.23 11.27 1.25
C THR A 8 19.17 9.77 0.96
N ARG A 9 20.24 9.03 1.26
CA ARG A 9 20.28 7.57 1.06
C ARG A 9 19.11 6.83 1.75
N GLY A 10 18.64 7.30 2.89
CA GLY A 10 17.50 6.72 3.61
C GLY A 10 16.13 7.04 3.01
N TRP A 11 16.07 7.83 1.93
CA TRP A 11 14.84 8.13 1.19
C TRP A 11 14.66 7.19 -0.01
N PHE A 12 15.74 6.72 -0.61
CA PHE A 12 15.69 5.78 -1.72
C PHE A 12 15.33 4.37 -1.25
N PHE A 13 14.86 3.53 -2.17
CA PHE A 13 14.75 2.10 -1.92
C PHE A 13 16.13 1.52 -1.59
N ILE A 14 16.15 0.46 -0.80
CA ILE A 14 17.38 -0.31 -0.59
C ILE A 14 17.77 -0.99 -1.90
N ASP A 15 19.08 -1.16 -2.12
CA ASP A 15 19.64 -1.60 -3.41
C ASP A 15 19.00 -2.94 -3.89
N GLU A 16 18.73 -3.86 -2.97
CA GLU A 16 18.10 -5.16 -3.28
C GLU A 16 16.68 -5.00 -3.82
N ILE A 17 15.87 -4.14 -3.20
CA ILE A 17 14.51 -3.88 -3.64
C ILE A 17 14.51 -3.05 -4.93
N GLU A 18 15.40 -2.05 -5.03
CA GLU A 18 15.50 -1.23 -6.22
C GLU A 18 15.83 -2.06 -7.46
N HIS A 19 16.78 -2.99 -7.34
CA HIS A 19 17.14 -3.90 -8.43
C HIS A 19 15.94 -4.73 -8.92
N ASP A 20 15.14 -5.26 -8.00
CA ASP A 20 13.99 -6.10 -8.34
C ASP A 20 12.80 -5.28 -8.86
N LEU A 21 12.65 -4.03 -8.39
CA LEU A 21 11.60 -3.13 -8.85
C LEU A 21 11.92 -2.44 -10.19
N LEU A 22 13.20 -2.29 -10.57
CA LEU A 22 13.57 -1.59 -11.80
C LEU A 22 12.87 -2.12 -13.07
N PRO A 23 12.68 -3.44 -13.27
CA PRO A 23 11.89 -3.94 -14.39
C PRO A 23 10.43 -3.50 -14.34
N GLU A 24 9.81 -3.60 -13.15
CA GLU A 24 8.41 -3.23 -12.91
C GLU A 24 8.20 -1.71 -13.04
N MET A 25 9.16 -0.90 -12.62
CA MET A 25 9.11 0.57 -12.78
C MET A 25 9.18 1.02 -14.24
N LYS A 26 9.57 0.14 -15.16
CA LYS A 26 9.53 0.38 -16.61
C LYS A 26 8.16 0.07 -17.22
N ASP A 27 7.28 -0.60 -16.46
CA ASP A 27 5.90 -0.77 -16.87
C ASP A 27 5.23 0.62 -16.95
N PRO A 28 4.65 1.00 -18.08
CA PRO A 28 3.95 2.29 -18.22
C PRO A 28 2.76 2.43 -17.26
N GLN A 29 2.30 1.35 -16.64
CA GLN A 29 1.24 1.38 -15.61
C GLN A 29 1.79 1.56 -14.19
N ALA A 30 3.09 1.34 -13.98
CA ALA A 30 3.71 1.56 -12.68
C ALA A 30 3.76 3.05 -12.34
N LYS A 31 3.35 3.40 -11.12
CA LYS A 31 3.32 4.78 -10.63
C LYS A 31 4.08 4.87 -9.31
N ILE A 32 4.79 5.97 -9.13
CA ILE A 32 5.49 6.30 -7.89
C ILE A 32 4.75 7.44 -7.21
N TYR A 33 4.37 7.25 -5.95
CA TYR A 33 3.71 8.25 -5.11
C TYR A 33 4.64 8.66 -3.97
N GLU A 34 5.17 9.86 -4.07
CA GLU A 34 5.91 10.48 -2.96
C GLU A 34 4.91 11.04 -1.95
N LYS A 35 5.11 10.74 -0.69
CA LYS A 35 4.22 11.17 0.38
C LYS A 35 4.98 11.71 1.59
N ARG A 36 4.45 12.76 2.20
CA ARG A 36 4.96 13.36 3.44
C ARG A 36 4.15 12.94 4.67
N THR A 37 3.16 12.07 4.48
CA THR A 37 2.23 11.55 5.48
C THR A 37 2.27 10.03 5.50
N PHE A 38 1.72 9.39 6.51
CA PHE A 38 1.73 7.92 6.61
C PHE A 38 0.86 7.27 5.54
N GLY A 39 -0.36 7.78 5.33
CA GLY A 39 -1.20 7.42 4.20
C GLY A 39 -1.02 8.38 3.03
N SER A 40 -1.35 7.96 1.81
CA SER A 40 -1.31 8.76 0.59
C SER A 40 -2.72 9.01 0.06
N THR A 41 -3.22 10.24 0.23
CA THR A 41 -4.52 10.62 -0.36
C THR A 41 -4.44 10.67 -1.89
N LEU A 42 -3.29 11.06 -2.45
CA LEU A 42 -3.08 11.07 -3.90
C LEU A 42 -3.19 9.67 -4.50
N LEU A 43 -2.59 8.66 -3.85
CA LEU A 43 -2.76 7.25 -4.26
C LEU A 43 -4.24 6.84 -4.21
N MET A 44 -4.92 7.16 -3.13
CA MET A 44 -6.34 6.85 -2.96
C MET A 44 -7.19 7.51 -4.04
N GLU A 45 -7.00 8.80 -4.28
CA GLU A 45 -7.73 9.55 -5.32
C GLU A 45 -7.52 8.94 -6.71
N ASP A 46 -6.28 8.64 -7.08
CA ASP A 46 -5.94 8.05 -8.38
C ASP A 46 -6.54 6.64 -8.57
N LEU A 47 -6.56 5.83 -7.51
CA LEU A 47 -7.22 4.52 -7.55
C LEU A 47 -8.74 4.63 -7.62
N CYS A 48 -9.35 5.61 -6.94
CA CYS A 48 -10.78 5.88 -7.07
C CYS A 48 -11.13 6.34 -8.48
N ASP A 49 -10.37 7.27 -9.04
CA ASP A 49 -10.58 7.74 -10.39
C ASP A 49 -10.45 6.60 -11.41
N SER A 50 -9.47 5.73 -11.25
CA SER A 50 -9.29 4.56 -12.09
C SER A 50 -10.44 3.56 -11.96
N HIS A 51 -10.95 3.35 -10.73
CA HIS A 51 -12.02 2.39 -10.45
C HIS A 51 -13.39 2.87 -10.93
N PHE A 52 -13.68 4.18 -10.78
CA PHE A 52 -14.97 4.76 -11.10
C PHE A 52 -15.02 5.46 -12.47
N SER A 53 -13.90 5.50 -13.20
CA SER A 53 -13.85 6.17 -14.51
C SER A 53 -14.77 5.49 -15.50
N THR A 54 -15.66 6.28 -16.11
CA THR A 54 -16.57 5.88 -17.20
C THR A 54 -16.25 6.68 -18.46
N ILE A 55 -14.99 6.70 -18.88
CA ILE A 55 -14.60 7.38 -20.12
C ILE A 55 -15.13 6.58 -21.31
N GLY A 56 -16.03 7.17 -22.08
CA GLY A 56 -16.52 6.62 -23.35
C GLY A 56 -17.56 5.50 -23.23
N GLY A 57 -18.22 5.32 -22.07
CA GLY A 57 -19.28 4.32 -21.90
C GLY A 57 -18.78 2.87 -21.79
N MET A 58 -17.48 2.66 -21.72
CA MET A 58 -16.84 1.39 -21.41
C MET A 58 -16.30 1.44 -19.99
N ALA A 59 -16.79 0.54 -19.13
CA ALA A 59 -16.29 0.35 -17.77
C ALA A 59 -14.97 -0.43 -17.83
N ASP A 60 -13.88 0.21 -18.29
CA ASP A 60 -12.69 -0.51 -18.74
C ASP A 60 -11.64 -0.80 -17.66
N PHE A 61 -11.73 -0.23 -16.46
CA PHE A 61 -10.78 -0.58 -15.39
C PHE A 61 -11.45 -0.62 -14.02
N LYS A 62 -12.12 -1.74 -13.72
CA LYS A 62 -12.48 -2.03 -12.34
C LYS A 62 -11.28 -2.68 -11.64
N ILE A 63 -10.82 -2.07 -10.56
CA ILE A 63 -9.86 -2.70 -9.67
C ILE A 63 -10.54 -3.93 -9.04
N ASN A 64 -9.96 -5.10 -9.24
CA ASN A 64 -10.49 -6.36 -8.71
C ASN A 64 -10.06 -6.61 -7.26
N SER A 65 -8.84 -6.21 -6.92
CA SER A 65 -8.30 -6.29 -5.57
C SER A 65 -7.08 -5.38 -5.44
N ILE A 66 -6.70 -5.04 -4.21
CA ILE A 66 -5.49 -4.27 -3.90
C ILE A 66 -4.71 -5.07 -2.86
N THR A 67 -3.47 -5.45 -3.20
CA THR A 67 -2.56 -6.08 -2.25
C THR A 67 -1.52 -5.09 -1.78
N LEU A 68 -1.35 -4.97 -0.48
CA LEU A 68 -0.40 -4.07 0.17
C LEU A 68 0.74 -4.88 0.81
N VAL A 69 1.95 -4.40 0.61
CA VAL A 69 3.18 -4.92 1.21
C VAL A 69 4.07 -3.75 1.64
N GLY A 70 5.06 -4.03 2.48
CA GLY A 70 6.10 -3.05 2.82
C GLY A 70 6.18 -2.66 4.28
N LEU A 71 6.72 -1.49 4.54
CA LEU A 71 7.09 -0.98 5.86
C LEU A 71 6.45 0.40 6.14
N CYS A 72 6.09 0.67 7.36
CA CYS A 72 5.92 -0.27 8.47
C CYS A 72 4.46 -0.72 8.52
N THR A 73 4.22 -1.99 8.88
CA THR A 73 2.86 -2.55 9.00
C THR A 73 1.95 -1.69 9.86
N ASP A 74 2.47 -1.24 11.00
CA ASP A 74 1.79 -0.48 12.05
C ASP A 74 1.76 1.04 11.81
N ILE A 75 2.31 1.51 10.70
CA ILE A 75 2.34 2.95 10.36
C ILE A 75 1.81 3.15 8.93
N CYS A 76 2.67 3.01 7.92
CA CYS A 76 2.30 3.36 6.54
C CYS A 76 1.36 2.35 5.90
N VAL A 77 1.55 1.04 6.16
CA VAL A 77 0.72 -0.01 5.59
C VAL A 77 -0.71 0.10 6.11
N ILE A 78 -0.91 0.09 7.44
CA ILE A 78 -2.25 0.23 8.03
C ILE A 78 -2.92 1.54 7.63
N SER A 79 -2.17 2.65 7.57
CA SER A 79 -2.73 3.96 7.18
C SER A 79 -3.29 3.93 5.77
N ASN A 80 -2.57 3.35 4.80
CA ASN A 80 -3.06 3.21 3.44
C ASN A 80 -4.18 2.16 3.33
N ALA A 81 -4.06 1.03 4.05
CA ALA A 81 -5.07 -0.02 4.03
C ALA A 81 -6.45 0.49 4.48
N LEU A 82 -6.50 1.24 5.60
CA LEU A 82 -7.74 1.82 6.12
C LEU A 82 -8.27 2.93 5.20
N LEU A 83 -7.40 3.76 4.65
CA LEU A 83 -7.78 4.82 3.72
C LEU A 83 -8.42 4.23 2.44
N LEU A 84 -7.79 3.22 1.86
CA LEU A 84 -8.29 2.53 0.67
C LEU A 84 -9.58 1.76 0.97
N LYS A 85 -9.68 1.11 2.13
CA LYS A 85 -10.90 0.40 2.54
C LYS A 85 -12.08 1.35 2.71
N ALA A 86 -11.84 2.56 3.22
CA ALA A 86 -12.88 3.58 3.35
C ALA A 86 -13.32 4.15 2.00
N ALA A 87 -12.38 4.34 1.07
CA ALA A 87 -12.65 4.94 -0.24
C ALA A 87 -13.23 3.93 -1.25
N LEU A 88 -12.83 2.66 -1.15
CA LEU A 88 -13.21 1.56 -2.04
C LEU A 88 -13.76 0.37 -1.22
N PRO A 89 -14.90 0.52 -0.55
CA PRO A 89 -15.39 -0.46 0.42
C PRO A 89 -15.68 -1.85 -0.18
N GLU A 90 -16.05 -1.89 -1.46
CA GLU A 90 -16.37 -3.13 -2.18
C GLU A 90 -15.15 -3.81 -2.82
N VAL A 91 -13.99 -3.12 -2.87
CA VAL A 91 -12.76 -3.70 -3.40
C VAL A 91 -12.05 -4.47 -2.29
N PRO A 92 -11.73 -5.76 -2.50
CA PRO A 92 -10.93 -6.52 -1.56
C PRO A 92 -9.56 -5.86 -1.34
N ILE A 93 -9.27 -5.52 -0.08
CA ILE A 93 -7.95 -5.04 0.34
C ILE A 93 -7.26 -6.17 1.07
N ILE A 94 -6.07 -6.52 0.62
CA ILE A 94 -5.27 -7.65 1.10
C ILE A 94 -3.94 -7.11 1.62
N VAL A 95 -3.49 -7.60 2.74
CA VAL A 95 -2.13 -7.34 3.26
C VAL A 95 -1.39 -8.66 3.37
N ASP A 96 -0.26 -8.77 2.67
CA ASP A 96 0.62 -9.93 2.79
C ASP A 96 1.56 -9.71 3.98
N ALA A 97 1.27 -10.41 5.08
CA ALA A 97 2.00 -10.23 6.33
C ALA A 97 3.46 -10.69 6.22
N SER A 98 3.75 -11.69 5.38
CA SER A 98 5.12 -12.17 5.16
C SER A 98 6.02 -11.15 4.44
N CYS A 99 5.40 -10.20 3.74
CA CYS A 99 6.06 -9.11 3.02
C CYS A 99 5.94 -7.77 3.76
N CYS A 100 5.60 -7.80 5.06
CA CYS A 100 5.47 -6.62 5.92
C CYS A 100 6.27 -6.77 7.20
N ALA A 101 6.75 -5.66 7.74
CA ALA A 101 7.33 -5.62 9.08
C ALA A 101 6.91 -4.35 9.81
N GLY A 102 6.61 -4.47 11.09
CA GLY A 102 6.30 -3.37 11.99
C GLY A 102 7.55 -2.82 12.69
N VAL A 103 7.36 -1.75 13.46
CA VAL A 103 8.43 -1.19 14.31
C VAL A 103 8.88 -2.20 15.36
N THR A 104 7.93 -2.98 15.88
CA THR A 104 8.18 -4.12 16.77
C THR A 104 7.30 -5.30 16.35
N PRO A 105 7.67 -6.54 16.73
CA PRO A 105 6.80 -7.71 16.49
C PRO A 105 5.40 -7.55 17.10
N GLU A 106 5.30 -6.93 18.28
CA GLU A 106 4.02 -6.67 18.94
C GLU A 106 3.17 -5.68 18.18
N SER A 107 3.73 -4.53 17.78
CA SER A 107 2.99 -3.51 17.02
C SER A 107 2.58 -4.02 15.64
N HIS A 108 3.40 -4.87 15.01
CA HIS A 108 3.05 -5.56 13.78
C HIS A 108 1.79 -6.42 13.96
N LYS A 109 1.77 -7.31 14.96
CA LYS A 109 0.61 -8.18 15.25
C LYS A 109 -0.64 -7.36 15.59
N ASN A 110 -0.49 -6.30 16.36
CA ASN A 110 -1.61 -5.42 16.72
C ASN A 110 -2.20 -4.73 15.48
N ALA A 111 -1.35 -4.29 14.56
CA ALA A 111 -1.80 -3.67 13.31
C ALA A 111 -2.55 -4.66 12.41
N LEU A 112 -2.03 -5.88 12.25
CA LEU A 112 -2.71 -6.95 11.50
C LEU A 112 -4.07 -7.27 12.12
N ALA A 113 -4.15 -7.39 13.45
CA ALA A 113 -5.41 -7.63 14.14
C ALA A 113 -6.41 -6.48 13.93
N ALA A 114 -5.95 -5.23 14.00
CA ALA A 114 -6.80 -4.06 13.75
C ALA A 114 -7.33 -4.02 12.30
N MET A 115 -6.48 -4.34 11.33
CA MET A 115 -6.88 -4.40 9.92
C MET A 115 -7.91 -5.50 9.66
N LYS A 116 -7.76 -6.69 10.28
CA LYS A 116 -8.77 -7.77 10.21
C LYS A 116 -10.14 -7.31 10.72
N MET A 117 -10.18 -6.57 11.83
CA MET A 117 -11.42 -6.00 12.36
C MET A 117 -12.10 -5.02 11.40
N CYS A 118 -11.32 -4.37 10.54
CA CYS A 118 -11.80 -3.47 9.49
C CYS A 118 -12.07 -4.18 8.15
N GLN A 119 -12.20 -5.51 8.16
CA GLN A 119 -12.48 -6.33 6.95
C GLN A 119 -11.38 -6.24 5.87
N ILE A 120 -10.14 -6.06 6.30
CA ILE A 120 -8.97 -6.20 5.44
C ILE A 120 -8.47 -7.63 5.57
N GLU A 121 -8.26 -8.29 4.44
CA GLU A 121 -7.77 -9.66 4.41
C GLU A 121 -6.26 -9.68 4.73
N ILE A 122 -5.86 -10.54 5.64
CA ILE A 122 -4.45 -10.76 5.96
C ILE A 122 -4.06 -12.15 5.49
N VAL A 123 -3.06 -12.24 4.65
CA VAL A 123 -2.52 -13.51 4.12
C VAL A 123 -1.09 -13.73 4.62
N ASN A 124 -0.65 -14.97 4.60
CA ASN A 124 0.72 -15.39 4.97
C ASN A 124 1.16 -14.89 6.36
N GLU A 125 0.23 -14.80 7.32
CA GLU A 125 0.55 -14.47 8.70
C GLU A 125 1.20 -15.69 9.37
N GLU A 126 2.38 -15.51 9.95
CA GLU A 126 3.03 -16.54 10.76
C GLU A 126 2.27 -16.71 12.08
N GLU A 127 2.07 -17.98 12.49
CA GLU A 127 1.41 -18.36 13.76
C GLU A 127 2.22 -17.97 15.00
#